data_a71d70a2d7b28d39c7a268f1aeccd09e
#
_entry.id   a71d70a2d7b28d39c7a268f1aeccd09e
#
_cell.length_a   1.000
_cell.length_b   1.000
_cell.length_c   1.000
_cell.angle_alpha   90.00
_cell.angle_beta   90.00
_cell.angle_gamma   90.00
#
_symmetry.space_group_name_H-M   'P 1'
#
loop_
_entity.id
_entity.type
_entity.pdbx_description
1 polymer ?
#
loop_
_entity_poly.entity_id
_entity_poly.type
_entity_poly.pdbx_seq_one_letter_code
_entity_poly.pdbx_strand_id
1 'polypeptide(L)'
;VQSEKGRSRRSPWNAQHQLAFNTRSGRMQQAWDDISIADLPIREDLKSLRAYGAPQFDVPVRLNVNENPYRPSQSLADRIAQTLSEVAMHANRYPDRDATGLRARLADYLAHDTGVIVDAGNVWAGNGSNEVLQQILQVFGGPGRTALASTPAYPMYDEYCRTTFTRLHTFPRTETFELDRDLAVSTIQALQPDVVFLTSPNNPTGTALALSDIQAILGVAPGMVIVDEAYAEFRRHGVASAVTLLPGSQRLIVTRTLSKAFKFAGGRVGYCACAAAVVDAIKLVRLPYHLSVFTQAAASVALDCRDEMLSQVELLKAERDRTVSWLRDLGFDVPDSDANFVMFGRFEDRHRIWTELLRSGVLIREAGPQGYLRVSIGTADEMTAFRGALLSAMDTCPPRSSS
;
A
#
# COMPACT_ATOMS: atom_id res chain seq x y z
N VAL A 1 4.78 -73.90 -18.86
CA VAL A 1 5.63 -73.50 -17.74
C VAL A 1 4.94 -72.30 -17.08
N GLN A 2 4.38 -72.59 -15.88
CA GLN A 2 3.55 -71.64 -15.10
C GLN A 2 4.44 -70.67 -14.36
N SER A 3 4.01 -69.36 -14.36
CA SER A 3 4.59 -68.29 -13.56
C SER A 3 3.83 -68.18 -12.22
N GLU A 4 4.49 -68.44 -11.11
CA GLU A 4 3.98 -68.19 -9.75
C GLU A 4 3.96 -66.65 -9.47
N LYS A 5 2.76 -66.15 -9.11
CA LYS A 5 2.57 -64.80 -8.58
C LYS A 5 2.95 -64.80 -7.09
N GLY A 6 4.06 -64.16 -6.74
CA GLY A 6 4.43 -63.86 -5.36
C GLY A 6 3.45 -62.91 -4.69
N ARG A 7 2.64 -63.42 -3.73
CA ARG A 7 1.88 -62.59 -2.79
C ARG A 7 2.80 -62.06 -1.69
N SER A 8 3.11 -60.77 -1.71
CA SER A 8 3.78 -60.07 -0.62
C SER A 8 2.84 -60.05 0.60
N ARG A 9 3.17 -60.83 1.64
CA ARG A 9 2.51 -60.75 2.95
C ARG A 9 2.90 -59.42 3.61
N ARG A 10 2.00 -58.44 3.66
CA ARG A 10 2.16 -57.26 4.51
C ARG A 10 2.15 -57.71 5.97
N SER A 11 3.22 -57.36 6.71
CA SER A 11 3.38 -57.68 8.13
C SER A 11 2.23 -57.06 8.95
N PRO A 12 1.61 -57.74 9.90
CA PRO A 12 0.58 -57.21 10.80
C PRO A 12 1.05 -56.03 11.66
N TRP A 13 2.35 -55.87 11.78
CA TRP A 13 2.99 -54.81 12.56
C TRP A 13 2.77 -53.41 11.95
N ASN A 14 2.67 -53.33 10.63
CA ASN A 14 2.46 -52.03 9.93
C ASN A 14 1.05 -51.47 10.06
N ALA A 15 0.02 -52.29 10.22
CA ALA A 15 -1.36 -51.82 10.30
C ALA A 15 -1.72 -51.23 11.68
N GLN A 16 -1.19 -51.82 12.77
CA GLN A 16 -1.42 -51.32 14.13
C GLN A 16 -0.66 -50.00 14.40
N HIS A 17 0.56 -49.86 13.88
CA HIS A 17 1.31 -48.62 14.01
C HIS A 17 0.74 -47.45 13.17
N GLN A 18 0.20 -47.76 12.00
CA GLN A 18 -0.44 -46.77 11.14
C GLN A 18 -1.78 -46.27 11.71
N LEU A 19 -2.56 -47.15 12.34
CA LEU A 19 -3.78 -46.78 13.08
C LEU A 19 -3.47 -45.99 14.36
N ALA A 20 -2.43 -46.35 15.09
CA ALA A 20 -2.01 -45.59 16.29
C ALA A 20 -1.42 -44.23 15.95
N PHE A 21 -0.73 -44.08 14.80
CA PHE A 21 -0.21 -42.79 14.30
C PHE A 21 -1.36 -41.89 13.83
N ASN A 22 -2.32 -42.42 13.09
CA ASN A 22 -3.48 -41.68 12.62
C ASN A 22 -4.43 -41.24 13.74
N THR A 23 -4.60 -42.06 14.80
CA THR A 23 -5.41 -41.67 15.98
C THR A 23 -4.69 -40.69 16.90
N ARG A 24 -3.34 -40.72 16.99
CA ARG A 24 -2.56 -39.74 17.70
C ARG A 24 -2.53 -38.40 16.94
N SER A 25 -2.29 -38.41 15.63
CA SER A 25 -2.32 -37.19 14.82
C SER A 25 -3.71 -36.58 14.79
N GLY A 26 -4.79 -37.36 14.70
CA GLY A 26 -6.17 -36.85 14.77
C GLY A 26 -6.50 -36.20 16.12
N ARG A 27 -6.09 -36.81 17.26
CA ARG A 27 -6.29 -36.15 18.57
C ARG A 27 -5.39 -34.95 18.79
N MET A 28 -4.17 -34.97 18.28
CA MET A 28 -3.31 -33.77 18.31
C MET A 28 -3.87 -32.66 17.43
N GLN A 29 -4.37 -32.98 16.24
CA GLN A 29 -5.00 -32.01 15.36
C GLN A 29 -6.23 -31.36 16.03
N GLN A 30 -7.12 -32.17 16.60
CA GLN A 30 -8.30 -31.70 17.31
C GLN A 30 -7.93 -30.81 18.52
N ALA A 31 -6.86 -31.11 19.25
CA ALA A 31 -6.36 -30.30 20.35
C ALA A 31 -5.78 -28.94 19.88
N TRP A 32 -5.27 -28.84 18.64
CA TRP A 32 -4.83 -27.58 18.06
C TRP A 32 -6.01 -26.74 17.54
N ASP A 33 -7.02 -27.40 16.98
CA ASP A 33 -8.21 -26.74 16.41
C ASP A 33 -9.11 -26.12 17.50
N ASP A 34 -9.01 -26.61 18.76
CA ASP A 34 -9.75 -26.09 19.91
C ASP A 34 -9.13 -24.82 20.53
N ILE A 35 -7.90 -24.43 20.13
CA ILE A 35 -7.23 -23.23 20.63
C ILE A 35 -7.65 -22.01 19.84
N SER A 36 -8.29 -21.05 20.53
CA SER A 36 -8.63 -19.75 19.97
C SER A 36 -7.59 -18.67 20.33
N ILE A 37 -7.64 -17.52 19.65
CA ILE A 37 -6.78 -16.37 19.99
C ILE A 37 -7.00 -15.89 21.42
N ALA A 38 -8.19 -16.11 21.99
CA ALA A 38 -8.53 -15.74 23.36
C ALA A 38 -7.79 -16.59 24.41
N ASP A 39 -7.37 -17.79 24.03
CA ASP A 39 -6.65 -18.73 24.91
C ASP A 39 -5.15 -18.42 24.98
N LEU A 40 -4.65 -17.54 24.09
CA LEU A 40 -3.24 -17.20 24.03
C LEU A 40 -2.90 -16.00 24.93
N PRO A 41 -1.71 -15.96 25.54
CA PRO A 41 -1.26 -14.85 26.38
C PRO A 41 -0.78 -13.66 25.52
N ILE A 42 -1.63 -13.18 24.61
CA ILE A 42 -1.33 -12.03 23.77
C ILE A 42 -1.56 -10.73 24.54
N ARG A 43 -0.95 -9.65 24.04
CA ARG A 43 -1.16 -8.29 24.57
C ARG A 43 -2.66 -7.96 24.63
N GLU A 44 -3.09 -7.31 25.70
CA GLU A 44 -4.51 -7.01 25.94
C GLU A 44 -5.13 -6.14 24.82
N ASP A 45 -4.36 -5.16 24.33
CA ASP A 45 -4.76 -4.24 23.26
C ASP A 45 -4.96 -4.92 21.89
N LEU A 46 -4.52 -6.17 21.73
CA LEU A 46 -4.70 -6.94 20.49
C LEU A 46 -5.92 -7.86 20.51
N LYS A 47 -6.44 -8.21 21.67
CA LYS A 47 -7.49 -9.25 21.84
C LYS A 47 -8.79 -8.92 21.09
N SER A 48 -9.15 -7.64 21.00
CA SER A 48 -10.39 -7.19 20.32
C SER A 48 -10.20 -6.88 18.85
N LEU A 49 -8.98 -6.95 18.33
CA LEU A 49 -8.67 -6.53 16.97
C LEU A 49 -8.93 -7.66 15.95
N ARG A 50 -9.23 -7.24 14.73
CA ARG A 50 -9.22 -8.11 13.55
C ARG A 50 -8.03 -7.74 12.68
N ALA A 51 -7.40 -8.76 12.07
CA ALA A 51 -6.31 -8.53 11.13
C ALA A 51 -6.76 -7.60 9.99
N TYR A 52 -5.98 -6.54 9.76
CA TYR A 52 -6.23 -5.63 8.64
C TYR A 52 -5.97 -6.36 7.31
N GLY A 53 -6.87 -6.18 6.35
CA GLY A 53 -6.72 -6.71 5.00
C GLY A 53 -7.79 -6.18 4.06
N ALA A 54 -7.46 -6.12 2.78
CA ALA A 54 -8.48 -5.90 1.74
C ALA A 54 -9.23 -7.20 1.48
N PRO A 55 -10.55 -7.16 1.22
CA PRO A 55 -11.28 -8.34 0.75
C PRO A 55 -10.61 -8.93 -0.50
N GLN A 56 -10.46 -10.26 -0.51
CA GLN A 56 -9.94 -11.03 -1.63
C GLN A 56 -11.03 -12.01 -2.06
N PHE A 57 -11.60 -11.76 -3.24
CA PHE A 57 -12.59 -12.63 -3.86
C PHE A 57 -12.10 -13.02 -5.25
N ASP A 58 -12.41 -14.22 -5.67
CA ASP A 58 -12.15 -14.67 -7.03
C ASP A 58 -13.28 -14.17 -7.96
N VAL A 59 -13.05 -12.98 -8.52
CA VAL A 59 -13.97 -12.30 -9.43
C VAL A 59 -13.24 -11.80 -10.67
N PRO A 60 -13.94 -11.65 -11.80
CA PRO A 60 -13.32 -11.22 -13.06
C PRO A 60 -12.66 -9.84 -12.99
N VAL A 61 -13.25 -8.88 -12.27
CA VAL A 61 -12.80 -7.48 -12.23
C VAL A 61 -12.45 -7.08 -10.79
N ARG A 62 -11.17 -6.80 -10.53
CA ARG A 62 -10.64 -6.47 -9.20
C ARG A 62 -10.10 -5.04 -9.18
N LEU A 63 -10.90 -4.11 -8.65
CA LEU A 63 -10.62 -2.67 -8.60
C LEU A 63 -10.60 -2.14 -7.14
N ASN A 64 -10.07 -2.92 -6.18
CA ASN A 64 -10.20 -2.63 -4.75
C ASN A 64 -8.89 -2.24 -4.04
N VAL A 65 -7.71 -2.47 -4.62
CA VAL A 65 -6.41 -2.30 -3.92
C VAL A 65 -5.42 -1.37 -4.63
N ASN A 66 -5.89 -0.60 -5.61
CA ASN A 66 -5.12 0.42 -6.32
C ASN A 66 -3.85 -0.15 -7.00
N GLU A 67 -3.96 -1.34 -7.56
CA GLU A 67 -2.91 -1.93 -8.40
C GLU A 67 -2.93 -1.29 -9.78
N ASN A 68 -1.82 -1.39 -10.50
CA ASN A 68 -1.79 -1.10 -11.93
C ASN A 68 -2.33 -2.34 -12.68
N PRO A 69 -3.39 -2.23 -13.50
CA PRO A 69 -4.02 -3.37 -14.15
C PRO A 69 -3.19 -3.94 -15.32
N TYR A 70 -2.26 -3.16 -15.83
CA TYR A 70 -1.43 -3.57 -16.96
C TYR A 70 -0.30 -4.49 -16.52
N ARG A 71 -0.10 -5.57 -17.26
CA ARG A 71 1.04 -6.48 -17.05
C ARG A 71 2.32 -5.89 -17.66
N PRO A 72 3.51 -6.21 -17.12
CA PRO A 72 4.76 -5.96 -17.83
C PRO A 72 4.78 -6.71 -19.16
N SER A 73 5.57 -6.23 -20.12
CA SER A 73 5.76 -6.94 -21.40
C SER A 73 6.46 -8.29 -21.18
N GLN A 74 6.36 -9.18 -22.17
CA GLN A 74 7.07 -10.45 -22.14
C GLN A 74 8.59 -10.22 -22.10
N SER A 75 9.11 -9.26 -22.87
CA SER A 75 10.52 -8.87 -22.88
C SER A 75 11.04 -8.46 -21.50
N LEU A 76 10.27 -7.65 -20.77
CA LEU A 76 10.62 -7.24 -19.40
C LEU A 76 10.54 -8.42 -18.42
N ALA A 77 9.51 -9.26 -18.54
CA ALA A 77 9.38 -10.46 -17.73
C ALA A 77 10.57 -11.42 -17.95
N ASP A 78 11.01 -11.58 -19.19
CA ASP A 78 12.17 -12.42 -19.55
C ASP A 78 13.48 -11.84 -18.97
N ARG A 79 13.68 -10.52 -19.02
CA ARG A 79 14.84 -9.85 -18.39
C ARG A 79 14.88 -10.06 -16.89
N ILE A 80 13.72 -9.91 -16.23
CA ILE A 80 13.61 -10.18 -14.78
C ILE A 80 13.93 -11.66 -14.52
N ALA A 81 13.36 -12.60 -15.26
CA ALA A 81 13.58 -14.03 -15.09
C ALA A 81 15.06 -14.40 -15.29
N GLN A 82 15.73 -13.87 -16.31
CA GLN A 82 17.15 -14.07 -16.53
C GLN A 82 17.98 -13.58 -15.34
N THR A 83 17.75 -12.34 -14.89
CA THR A 83 18.48 -11.77 -13.75
C THR A 83 18.24 -12.57 -12.46
N LEU A 84 16.99 -13.03 -12.22
CA LEU A 84 16.67 -13.88 -11.08
C LEU A 84 17.36 -15.25 -11.15
N SER A 85 17.51 -15.83 -12.35
CA SER A 85 18.26 -17.08 -12.55
C SER A 85 19.73 -16.91 -12.20
N GLU A 86 20.36 -15.79 -12.58
CA GLU A 86 21.75 -15.48 -12.25
C GLU A 86 21.96 -15.34 -10.74
N VAL A 87 21.12 -14.56 -10.05
CA VAL A 87 21.25 -14.37 -8.61
C VAL A 87 20.89 -15.61 -7.80
N ALA A 88 20.05 -16.50 -8.34
CA ALA A 88 19.69 -17.78 -7.70
C ALA A 88 20.91 -18.67 -7.45
N MET A 89 21.92 -18.62 -8.32
CA MET A 89 23.20 -19.34 -8.16
C MET A 89 24.00 -18.90 -6.92
N HIS A 90 23.67 -17.72 -6.38
CA HIS A 90 24.34 -17.12 -5.22
C HIS A 90 23.41 -16.98 -4.00
N ALA A 91 22.18 -17.54 -4.05
CA ALA A 91 21.18 -17.41 -3.00
C ALA A 91 21.56 -18.09 -1.67
N ASN A 92 22.67 -18.88 -1.63
CA ASN A 92 23.27 -19.41 -0.43
C ASN A 92 24.03 -18.35 0.42
N ARG A 93 24.11 -17.11 -0.05
CA ARG A 93 24.76 -16.00 0.65
C ARG A 93 23.74 -14.89 0.93
N TYR A 94 23.97 -14.15 2.02
CA TYR A 94 23.18 -12.96 2.33
C TYR A 94 23.32 -11.91 1.21
N PRO A 95 22.25 -11.12 0.94
CA PRO A 95 22.29 -10.01 -0.01
C PRO A 95 23.17 -8.85 0.49
N ASP A 96 23.34 -7.82 -0.34
CA ASP A 96 23.82 -6.52 0.13
C ASP A 96 22.92 -6.03 1.27
N ARG A 97 23.51 -5.92 2.45
CA ARG A 97 22.82 -5.57 3.70
C ARG A 97 22.07 -4.24 3.62
N ASP A 98 22.65 -3.28 2.93
CA ASP A 98 22.17 -1.91 2.85
C ASP A 98 21.51 -1.61 1.49
N ALA A 99 21.38 -2.61 0.61
CA ALA A 99 20.79 -2.52 -0.73
C ALA A 99 21.34 -1.33 -1.55
N THR A 100 22.64 -1.09 -1.49
CA THR A 100 23.31 0.12 -2.00
C THR A 100 23.06 0.32 -3.49
N GLY A 101 23.14 -0.74 -4.29
CA GLY A 101 22.88 -0.68 -5.73
C GLY A 101 21.44 -0.33 -6.08
N LEU A 102 20.48 -0.87 -5.31
CA LEU A 102 19.06 -0.52 -5.47
C LEU A 102 18.80 0.94 -5.04
N ARG A 103 19.37 1.38 -3.93
CA ARG A 103 19.20 2.76 -3.43
C ARG A 103 19.78 3.80 -4.41
N ALA A 104 20.88 3.49 -5.09
CA ALA A 104 21.43 4.35 -6.14
C ALA A 104 20.45 4.50 -7.31
N ARG A 105 19.86 3.39 -7.80
CA ARG A 105 18.85 3.44 -8.87
C ARG A 105 17.58 4.18 -8.48
N LEU A 106 17.15 4.05 -7.23
CA LEU A 106 16.00 4.81 -6.70
C LEU A 106 16.32 6.31 -6.63
N ALA A 107 17.55 6.69 -6.27
CA ALA A 107 18.00 8.08 -6.30
C ALA A 107 18.02 8.64 -7.72
N ASP A 108 18.54 7.88 -8.70
CA ASP A 108 18.51 8.25 -10.12
C ASP A 108 17.09 8.41 -10.64
N TYR A 109 16.17 7.51 -10.24
CA TYR A 109 14.75 7.64 -10.58
C TYR A 109 14.13 8.91 -10.02
N LEU A 110 14.38 9.24 -8.74
CA LEU A 110 13.88 10.47 -8.13
C LEU A 110 14.42 11.72 -8.83
N ALA A 111 15.72 11.73 -9.18
CA ALA A 111 16.32 12.84 -9.92
C ALA A 111 15.68 13.01 -11.30
N HIS A 112 15.38 11.90 -12.00
CA HIS A 112 14.69 11.91 -13.28
C HIS A 112 13.25 12.45 -13.16
N ASP A 113 12.48 12.01 -12.14
CA ASP A 113 11.07 12.39 -11.94
C ASP A 113 10.90 13.83 -11.46
N THR A 114 11.81 14.32 -10.62
CA THR A 114 11.63 15.59 -9.87
C THR A 114 12.63 16.67 -10.20
N GLY A 115 13.71 16.34 -10.89
CA GLY A 115 14.85 17.26 -11.12
C GLY A 115 15.72 17.50 -9.89
N VAL A 116 15.40 16.89 -8.74
CA VAL A 116 16.16 17.04 -7.49
C VAL A 116 17.23 15.96 -7.40
N ILE A 117 18.49 16.39 -7.31
CA ILE A 117 19.61 15.45 -7.14
C ILE A 117 19.67 15.02 -5.69
N VAL A 118 19.48 13.73 -5.48
CA VAL A 118 19.73 13.01 -4.23
C VAL A 118 20.67 11.84 -4.54
N ASP A 119 21.45 11.40 -3.56
CA ASP A 119 22.30 10.21 -3.72
C ASP A 119 21.78 9.02 -2.92
N ALA A 120 22.46 7.88 -3.05
CA ALA A 120 22.07 6.66 -2.32
C ALA A 120 22.09 6.85 -0.78
N GLY A 121 22.85 7.80 -0.26
CA GLY A 121 22.86 8.15 1.17
C GLY A 121 21.55 8.77 1.64
N ASN A 122 20.84 9.44 0.74
CA ASN A 122 19.54 10.07 1.02
C ASN A 122 18.34 9.15 0.83
N VAL A 123 18.52 7.93 0.34
CA VAL A 123 17.43 7.00 0.05
C VAL A 123 17.50 5.78 0.96
N TRP A 124 16.39 5.37 1.53
CA TRP A 124 16.25 4.09 2.22
C TRP A 124 15.18 3.25 1.54
N ALA A 125 15.40 1.92 1.41
CA ALA A 125 14.49 0.98 0.77
C ALA A 125 14.04 -0.12 1.74
N GLY A 126 12.79 -0.59 1.62
CA GLY A 126 12.20 -1.66 2.44
C GLY A 126 11.17 -2.50 1.68
N ASN A 127 10.58 -3.48 2.35
CA ASN A 127 9.57 -4.40 1.79
C ASN A 127 8.20 -3.70 1.61
N GLY A 128 8.15 -2.77 0.67
CA GLY A 128 7.05 -1.83 0.46
C GLY A 128 7.14 -0.61 1.38
N SER A 129 6.41 0.46 1.05
CA SER A 129 6.36 1.66 1.88
C SER A 129 5.85 1.39 3.30
N ASN A 130 5.08 0.32 3.50
CA ASN A 130 4.61 -0.09 4.82
C ASN A 130 5.75 -0.38 5.79
N GLU A 131 6.75 -1.15 5.38
CA GLU A 131 7.92 -1.42 6.24
C GLU A 131 8.73 -0.15 6.48
N VAL A 132 8.90 0.68 5.46
CA VAL A 132 9.63 1.95 5.58
C VAL A 132 8.93 2.86 6.60
N LEU A 133 7.60 3.03 6.51
CA LEU A 133 6.82 3.84 7.45
C LEU A 133 6.86 3.27 8.88
N GLN A 134 6.80 1.95 9.02
CA GLN A 134 6.95 1.30 10.32
C GLN A 134 8.33 1.55 10.92
N GLN A 135 9.40 1.43 10.13
CA GLN A 135 10.78 1.71 10.58
C GLN A 135 10.95 3.18 10.98
N ILE A 136 10.35 4.12 10.23
CA ILE A 136 10.36 5.55 10.59
C ILE A 136 9.68 5.75 11.96
N LEU A 137 8.53 5.11 12.22
CA LEU A 137 7.88 5.21 13.52
C LEU A 137 8.63 4.47 14.65
N GLN A 138 9.39 3.43 14.35
CA GLN A 138 10.28 2.81 15.33
C GLN A 138 11.41 3.73 15.76
N VAL A 139 11.82 4.68 14.89
CA VAL A 139 12.86 5.66 15.20
C VAL A 139 12.27 6.89 15.89
N PHE A 140 11.22 7.49 15.31
CA PHE A 140 10.72 8.81 15.70
C PHE A 140 9.44 8.78 16.52
N GLY A 141 8.72 7.65 16.55
CA GLY A 141 7.58 7.35 17.41
C GLY A 141 8.01 6.60 18.67
N GLY A 142 7.07 5.89 19.29
CA GLY A 142 7.30 5.05 20.46
C GLY A 142 6.47 5.45 21.68
N PRO A 143 6.66 4.77 22.82
CA PRO A 143 5.93 5.07 24.05
C PRO A 143 6.13 6.52 24.51
N GLY A 144 5.04 7.21 24.78
CA GLY A 144 5.04 8.60 25.21
C GLY A 144 5.15 9.62 24.08
N ARG A 145 5.35 9.17 22.83
CA ARG A 145 5.40 10.02 21.64
C ARG A 145 4.06 10.08 20.93
N THR A 146 3.88 11.14 20.13
CA THR A 146 2.65 11.44 19.42
C THR A 146 2.86 11.58 17.93
N ALA A 147 1.87 11.08 17.17
CA ALA A 147 1.76 11.30 15.75
C ALA A 147 0.46 12.05 15.43
N LEU A 148 0.44 12.81 14.33
CA LEU A 148 -0.71 13.55 13.86
C LEU A 148 -0.98 13.22 12.40
N ALA A 149 -2.26 13.00 12.01
CA ALA A 149 -2.70 12.82 10.64
C ALA A 149 -4.03 13.52 10.38
N SER A 150 -4.27 13.98 9.13
CA SER A 150 -5.60 14.45 8.72
C SER A 150 -6.50 13.26 8.34
N THR A 151 -7.81 13.34 8.60
CA THR A 151 -8.77 12.27 8.26
C THR A 151 -9.85 12.75 7.26
N PRO A 152 -10.31 11.85 6.37
CA PRO A 152 -9.93 10.45 6.19
C PRO A 152 -8.52 10.29 5.64
N ALA A 153 -7.81 9.25 6.09
CA ALA A 153 -6.43 8.93 5.72
C ALA A 153 -6.24 7.44 5.45
N TYR A 154 -5.02 7.06 5.10
CA TYR A 154 -4.64 5.67 4.91
C TYR A 154 -4.72 4.91 6.25
N PRO A 155 -5.54 3.84 6.35
CA PRO A 155 -5.81 3.17 7.64
C PRO A 155 -4.57 2.57 8.30
N MET A 156 -3.51 2.29 7.54
CA MET A 156 -2.29 1.71 8.10
C MET A 156 -1.52 2.67 9.02
N TYR A 157 -1.79 3.98 9.01
CA TYR A 157 -1.14 4.89 9.97
C TYR A 157 -1.52 4.55 11.40
N ASP A 158 -2.79 4.18 11.65
CA ASP A 158 -3.24 3.67 12.94
C ASP A 158 -2.51 2.37 13.33
N GLU A 159 -2.39 1.44 12.38
CA GLU A 159 -1.68 0.17 12.57
C GLU A 159 -0.20 0.37 12.93
N TYR A 160 0.51 1.27 12.22
CA TYR A 160 1.91 1.55 12.54
C TYR A 160 2.06 2.21 13.91
N CYS A 161 1.20 3.19 14.23
CA CYS A 161 1.19 3.86 15.51
C CYS A 161 0.93 2.88 16.65
N ARG A 162 -0.07 2.01 16.49
CA ARG A 162 -0.41 0.98 17.48
C ARG A 162 0.73 -0.02 17.69
N THR A 163 1.39 -0.47 16.62
CA THR A 163 2.48 -1.46 16.72
C THR A 163 3.77 -0.88 17.30
N THR A 164 3.95 0.43 17.23
CA THR A 164 5.09 1.16 17.79
C THR A 164 4.77 1.84 19.14
N PHE A 165 3.53 1.68 19.67
CA PHE A 165 3.06 2.37 20.86
C PHE A 165 3.10 3.90 20.78
N THR A 166 2.99 4.44 19.57
CA THR A 166 2.87 5.88 19.30
C THR A 166 1.40 6.28 19.42
N ARG A 167 1.08 7.38 20.10
CA ARG A 167 -0.29 7.88 20.17
C ARG A 167 -0.64 8.65 18.91
N LEU A 168 -1.62 8.15 18.14
CA LEU A 168 -2.13 8.85 16.96
C LEU A 168 -3.22 9.85 17.36
N HIS A 169 -3.06 11.11 16.93
CA HIS A 169 -4.09 12.14 16.94
C HIS A 169 -4.53 12.44 15.50
N THR A 170 -5.77 12.87 15.34
CA THR A 170 -6.31 13.20 14.02
C THR A 170 -7.08 14.51 14.03
N PHE A 171 -7.12 15.19 12.87
CA PHE A 171 -7.97 16.34 12.61
C PHE A 171 -8.68 16.17 11.26
N PRO A 172 -9.87 16.77 11.06
CA PRO A 172 -10.63 16.59 9.83
C PRO A 172 -10.01 17.33 8.66
N ARG A 173 -10.25 16.81 7.45
CA ARG A 173 -10.13 17.56 6.19
C ARG A 173 -11.37 18.44 6.00
N THR A 174 -11.32 19.33 5.02
CA THR A 174 -12.48 20.14 4.61
C THR A 174 -13.63 19.25 4.09
N GLU A 175 -14.78 19.82 3.84
CA GLU A 175 -15.93 19.11 3.22
C GLU A 175 -15.61 18.60 1.80
N THR A 176 -14.68 19.26 1.09
CA THR A 176 -14.17 18.86 -0.22
C THR A 176 -12.98 17.91 -0.13
N PHE A 177 -12.64 17.43 1.09
CA PHE A 177 -11.53 16.53 1.39
C PHE A 177 -10.13 17.12 1.15
N GLU A 178 -10.01 18.41 1.03
CA GLU A 178 -8.72 19.11 1.00
C GLU A 178 -8.13 19.24 2.41
N LEU A 179 -6.85 19.50 2.51
CA LEU A 179 -6.22 19.81 3.78
C LEU A 179 -6.63 21.24 4.21
N ASP A 180 -7.17 21.37 5.41
CA ASP A 180 -7.32 22.68 6.05
C ASP A 180 -5.96 23.07 6.65
N ARG A 181 -5.25 23.99 5.98
CA ARG A 181 -3.91 24.44 6.38
C ARG A 181 -3.90 25.11 7.74
N ASP A 182 -4.88 25.99 8.00
CA ASP A 182 -4.90 26.77 9.23
C ASP A 182 -5.21 25.89 10.43
N LEU A 183 -6.15 24.95 10.25
CA LEU A 183 -6.43 23.93 11.25
C LEU A 183 -5.24 23.00 11.48
N ALA A 184 -4.53 22.60 10.42
CA ALA A 184 -3.33 21.78 10.54
C ALA A 184 -2.24 22.50 11.34
N VAL A 185 -1.93 23.74 10.98
CA VAL A 185 -0.92 24.56 11.66
C VAL A 185 -1.27 24.79 13.13
N SER A 186 -2.50 25.19 13.44
CA SER A 186 -2.93 25.41 14.81
C SER A 186 -2.93 24.14 15.64
N THR A 187 -3.35 23.00 15.06
CA THR A 187 -3.31 21.70 15.72
C THR A 187 -1.88 21.25 16.04
N ILE A 188 -0.95 21.44 15.08
CA ILE A 188 0.48 21.12 15.29
C ILE A 188 1.08 21.99 16.39
N GLN A 189 0.79 23.29 16.39
CA GLN A 189 1.27 24.20 17.43
C GLN A 189 0.75 23.85 18.82
N ALA A 190 -0.50 23.42 18.93
CA ALA A 190 -1.09 23.02 20.19
C ALA A 190 -0.61 21.65 20.68
N LEU A 191 -0.51 20.68 19.79
CA LEU A 191 -0.17 19.27 20.12
C LEU A 191 1.34 19.03 20.24
N GLN A 192 2.15 19.78 19.46
CA GLN A 192 3.61 19.57 19.36
C GLN A 192 3.99 18.12 19.03
N PRO A 193 3.47 17.53 17.92
CA PRO A 193 3.65 16.11 17.62
C PRO A 193 5.09 15.77 17.24
N ASP A 194 5.53 14.56 17.61
CA ASP A 194 6.83 14.00 17.21
C ASP A 194 6.86 13.61 15.72
N VAL A 195 5.69 13.25 15.17
CA VAL A 195 5.53 12.85 13.76
C VAL A 195 4.24 13.46 13.19
N VAL A 196 4.33 14.03 11.98
CA VAL A 196 3.17 14.48 11.21
C VAL A 196 3.09 13.68 9.91
N PHE A 197 1.97 12.98 9.68
CA PHE A 197 1.68 12.31 8.42
C PHE A 197 0.90 13.22 7.48
N LEU A 198 1.46 13.42 6.30
CA LEU A 198 0.81 14.05 5.16
C LEU A 198 0.77 13.03 4.02
N THR A 199 -0.37 12.90 3.35
CA THR A 199 -0.51 11.96 2.23
C THR A 199 -0.85 12.75 0.97
N SER A 200 -0.04 12.64 -0.08
CA SER A 200 -0.21 13.40 -1.32
C SER A 200 0.25 12.59 -2.55
N PRO A 201 -0.67 12.11 -3.38
CA PRO A 201 -2.14 12.14 -3.26
C PRO A 201 -2.68 11.30 -2.10
N ASN A 202 -3.75 11.78 -1.45
CA ASN A 202 -4.32 11.13 -0.29
C ASN A 202 -5.11 9.87 -0.64
N ASN A 203 -5.05 8.87 0.20
CA ASN A 203 -5.92 7.70 0.16
C ASN A 203 -6.85 7.72 1.38
N PRO A 204 -8.19 7.78 1.21
CA PRO A 204 -8.95 7.36 0.03
C PRO A 204 -9.44 8.47 -0.92
N THR A 205 -9.19 9.75 -0.64
CA THR A 205 -9.85 10.87 -1.34
C THR A 205 -9.28 11.15 -2.74
N GLY A 206 -8.01 10.83 -2.98
CA GLY A 206 -7.29 11.14 -4.21
C GLY A 206 -6.70 12.55 -4.25
N THR A 207 -7.04 13.43 -3.31
CA THR A 207 -6.62 14.84 -3.30
C THR A 207 -5.12 14.99 -3.05
N ALA A 208 -4.47 15.87 -3.81
CA ALA A 208 -3.06 16.22 -3.61
C ALA A 208 -2.91 17.45 -2.68
N LEU A 209 -1.73 17.62 -2.11
CA LEU A 209 -1.38 18.78 -1.29
C LEU A 209 -0.57 19.79 -2.13
N ALA A 210 -0.80 21.08 -1.90
CA ALA A 210 0.07 22.13 -2.41
C ALA A 210 1.42 22.10 -1.63
N LEU A 211 2.53 22.39 -2.31
CA LEU A 211 3.82 22.51 -1.64
C LEU A 211 3.83 23.59 -0.56
N SER A 212 3.07 24.69 -0.76
CA SER A 212 2.91 25.77 0.21
C SER A 212 2.31 25.27 1.54
N ASP A 213 1.42 24.28 1.51
CA ASP A 213 0.83 23.71 2.71
C ASP A 213 1.84 22.84 3.45
N ILE A 214 2.61 22.05 2.70
CA ILE A 214 3.69 21.24 3.26
C ILE A 214 4.76 22.13 3.89
N GLN A 215 5.13 23.24 3.22
CA GLN A 215 6.08 24.23 3.76
C GLN A 215 5.58 24.90 5.03
N ALA A 216 4.30 25.29 5.07
CA ALA A 216 3.70 25.89 6.27
C ALA A 216 3.76 24.92 7.46
N ILE A 217 3.45 23.63 7.23
CA ILE A 217 3.53 22.59 8.25
C ILE A 217 4.97 22.35 8.69
N LEU A 218 5.92 22.25 7.76
CA LEU A 218 7.36 22.12 8.08
C LEU A 218 7.89 23.27 8.92
N GLY A 219 7.34 24.49 8.71
CA GLY A 219 7.72 25.69 9.45
C GLY A 219 7.32 25.63 10.93
N VAL A 220 6.26 24.91 11.29
CA VAL A 220 5.74 24.85 12.67
C VAL A 220 5.89 23.49 13.34
N ALA A 221 6.11 22.42 12.60
CA ALA A 221 6.24 21.08 13.16
C ALA A 221 7.54 20.94 13.95
N PRO A 222 7.50 20.54 15.25
CA PRO A 222 8.70 20.31 16.03
C PRO A 222 9.37 18.98 15.65
N GLY A 223 8.58 17.98 15.28
CA GLY A 223 8.98 16.63 14.93
C GLY A 223 9.20 16.41 13.43
N MET A 224 9.23 15.14 13.02
CA MET A 224 9.39 14.74 11.61
C MET A 224 8.08 14.92 10.83
N VAL A 225 8.17 15.42 9.61
CA VAL A 225 7.06 15.49 8.66
C VAL A 225 7.27 14.43 7.58
N ILE A 226 6.34 13.49 7.50
CA ILE A 226 6.34 12.41 6.52
C ILE A 226 5.33 12.76 5.44
N VAL A 227 5.77 12.87 4.19
CA VAL A 227 4.87 13.00 3.03
C VAL A 227 4.83 11.65 2.31
N ASP A 228 3.68 10.98 2.41
CA ASP A 228 3.45 9.70 1.73
C ASP A 228 2.99 9.96 0.29
N GLU A 229 3.88 9.75 -0.66
CA GLU A 229 3.70 9.93 -2.09
C GLU A 229 3.51 8.59 -2.83
N ALA A 230 2.80 7.62 -2.25
CA ALA A 230 2.58 6.32 -2.87
C ALA A 230 1.91 6.37 -4.25
N TYR A 231 1.30 7.48 -4.61
CA TYR A 231 0.61 7.71 -5.89
C TYR A 231 1.22 8.86 -6.71
N ALA A 232 2.46 9.23 -6.44
CA ALA A 232 3.13 10.40 -7.01
C ALA A 232 3.10 10.46 -8.55
N GLU A 233 3.24 9.33 -9.22
CA GLU A 233 3.32 9.23 -10.68
C GLU A 233 1.98 9.53 -11.37
N PHE A 234 0.85 9.47 -10.64
CA PHE A 234 -0.49 9.73 -11.16
C PHE A 234 -0.94 11.20 -11.01
N ARG A 235 -0.11 12.05 -10.41
CA ARG A 235 -0.42 13.48 -10.21
C ARG A 235 -0.78 14.14 -11.54
N ARG A 236 -1.72 15.09 -11.48
CA ARG A 236 -2.01 15.98 -12.59
C ARG A 236 -0.82 16.88 -12.90
N HIS A 237 -0.79 17.37 -14.12
CA HIS A 237 0.22 18.34 -14.53
C HIS A 237 0.17 19.59 -13.60
N GLY A 238 1.34 20.04 -13.16
CA GLY A 238 1.46 21.20 -12.25
C GLY A 238 1.46 20.85 -10.75
N VAL A 239 1.10 19.61 -10.35
CA VAL A 239 1.23 19.16 -8.96
C VAL A 239 2.66 18.66 -8.72
N ALA A 240 3.44 19.43 -7.99
CA ALA A 240 4.84 19.11 -7.73
C ALA A 240 5.01 18.10 -6.59
N SER A 241 6.13 17.37 -6.59
CA SER A 241 6.51 16.43 -5.53
C SER A 241 7.10 17.17 -4.33
N ALA A 242 6.80 16.65 -3.12
CA ALA A 242 7.45 17.07 -1.89
C ALA A 242 8.96 16.79 -1.87
N VAL A 243 9.47 15.92 -2.75
CA VAL A 243 10.92 15.71 -2.96
C VAL A 243 11.63 17.01 -3.29
N THR A 244 10.96 17.97 -3.96
CA THR A 244 11.52 19.29 -4.27
C THR A 244 11.82 20.15 -3.03
N LEU A 245 11.26 19.80 -1.88
CA LEU A 245 11.50 20.47 -0.60
C LEU A 245 12.61 19.82 0.23
N LEU A 246 13.15 18.67 -0.17
CA LEU A 246 14.21 17.96 0.57
C LEU A 246 15.48 18.80 0.73
N PRO A 247 15.97 19.54 -0.31
CA PRO A 247 17.08 20.43 -0.10
C PRO A 247 16.75 21.51 0.96
N GLY A 248 17.49 21.48 2.07
CA GLY A 248 17.28 22.40 3.19
C GLY A 248 16.25 21.96 4.24
N SER A 249 15.58 20.80 4.07
CA SER A 249 14.55 20.30 5.00
C SER A 249 15.03 19.06 5.76
N GLN A 250 15.68 19.26 6.91
CA GLN A 250 16.24 18.17 7.72
C GLN A 250 15.16 17.24 8.34
N ARG A 251 13.93 17.73 8.51
CA ARG A 251 12.81 17.01 9.14
C ARG A 251 11.79 16.45 8.14
N LEU A 252 12.04 16.59 6.85
CA LEU A 252 11.17 16.04 5.81
C LEU A 252 11.60 14.63 5.43
N ILE A 253 10.64 13.72 5.37
CA ILE A 253 10.77 12.38 4.80
C ILE A 253 9.69 12.23 3.72
N VAL A 254 10.08 11.89 2.50
CA VAL A 254 9.11 11.59 1.43
C VAL A 254 9.15 10.10 1.15
N THR A 255 8.01 9.40 1.31
CA THR A 255 7.91 7.96 1.05
C THR A 255 7.26 7.69 -0.29
N ARG A 256 7.74 6.66 -1.00
CA ARG A 256 7.22 6.19 -2.30
C ARG A 256 7.23 4.68 -2.40
N THR A 257 6.62 4.12 -3.44
CA THR A 257 6.51 2.68 -3.66
C THR A 257 6.53 2.31 -5.14
N LEU A 258 7.11 1.17 -5.47
CA LEU A 258 6.99 0.59 -6.81
C LEU A 258 5.69 -0.22 -6.99
N SER A 259 4.85 -0.33 -5.95
CA SER A 259 3.64 -1.17 -5.97
C SER A 259 2.52 -0.63 -6.85
N LYS A 260 2.52 0.66 -7.21
CA LYS A 260 1.42 1.32 -7.90
C LYS A 260 1.74 1.59 -9.37
N ALA A 261 2.37 2.69 -9.69
CA ALA A 261 2.68 3.06 -11.07
C ALA A 261 3.61 2.05 -11.76
N PHE A 262 4.60 1.52 -11.06
CA PHE A 262 5.58 0.57 -11.58
C PHE A 262 5.06 -0.86 -11.83
N LYS A 263 3.77 -1.18 -11.66
CA LYS A 263 3.24 -2.54 -11.86
C LYS A 263 3.98 -3.61 -11.04
N PHE A 264 4.58 -3.21 -9.92
CA PHE A 264 5.52 -4.05 -9.16
C PHE A 264 5.00 -4.36 -7.75
N ALA A 265 3.68 -4.45 -7.58
CA ALA A 265 3.05 -4.73 -6.29
C ALA A 265 3.53 -6.04 -5.67
N GLY A 266 3.69 -7.09 -6.48
CA GLY A 266 4.21 -8.40 -6.06
C GLY A 266 5.69 -8.40 -5.68
N GLY A 267 6.47 -7.43 -6.15
CA GLY A 267 7.90 -7.30 -5.84
C GLY A 267 8.20 -6.70 -4.47
N ARG A 268 7.21 -6.09 -3.82
CA ARG A 268 7.29 -5.53 -2.46
C ARG A 268 8.47 -4.58 -2.26
N VAL A 269 8.55 -3.51 -3.04
CA VAL A 269 9.55 -2.45 -2.86
C VAL A 269 8.90 -1.11 -2.59
N GLY A 270 9.28 -0.49 -1.47
CA GLY A 270 9.01 0.88 -1.13
C GLY A 270 10.28 1.56 -0.66
N TYR A 271 10.30 2.87 -0.64
CA TYR A 271 11.47 3.63 -0.26
C TYR A 271 11.08 5.00 0.30
N CYS A 272 12.04 5.63 0.97
CA CYS A 272 11.94 7.05 1.31
C CYS A 272 13.17 7.81 0.87
N ALA A 273 12.99 9.10 0.65
CA ALA A 273 14.06 10.08 0.46
C ALA A 273 14.04 11.09 1.61
N CYS A 274 15.20 11.38 2.18
CA CYS A 274 15.37 12.23 3.37
C CYS A 274 16.83 12.64 3.59
N ALA A 275 17.11 13.38 4.63
CA ALA A 275 18.49 13.65 5.06
C ALA A 275 19.24 12.35 5.39
N ALA A 276 20.52 12.25 5.05
CA ALA A 276 21.33 11.05 5.26
C ALA A 276 21.34 10.59 6.74
N ALA A 277 21.33 11.52 7.69
CA ALA A 277 21.23 11.21 9.11
C ALA A 277 19.93 10.47 9.50
N VAL A 278 18.83 10.72 8.78
CA VAL A 278 17.56 9.98 8.95
C VAL A 278 17.72 8.55 8.45
N VAL A 279 18.38 8.34 7.32
CA VAL A 279 18.71 6.99 6.81
C VAL A 279 19.56 6.24 7.83
N ASP A 280 20.57 6.89 8.42
CA ASP A 280 21.40 6.27 9.44
C ASP A 280 20.60 5.93 10.71
N ALA A 281 19.67 6.78 11.11
CA ALA A 281 18.75 6.48 12.22
C ALA A 281 17.84 5.27 11.92
N ILE A 282 17.31 5.14 10.70
CA ILE A 282 16.51 3.97 10.29
C ILE A 282 17.33 2.68 10.35
N LYS A 283 18.62 2.72 10.02
CA LYS A 283 19.52 1.55 10.13
C LYS A 283 19.64 1.01 11.55
N LEU A 284 19.38 1.81 12.59
CA LEU A 284 19.42 1.38 14.00
C LEU A 284 18.30 0.41 14.36
N VAL A 285 17.15 0.50 13.69
CA VAL A 285 15.94 -0.29 14.01
C VAL A 285 15.63 -1.37 12.97
N ARG A 286 16.15 -1.25 11.74
CA ARG A 286 15.90 -2.23 10.69
C ARG A 286 16.51 -3.58 11.03
N LEU A 287 15.87 -4.66 10.62
CA LEU A 287 16.49 -5.99 10.65
C LEU A 287 17.57 -6.09 9.56
N PRO A 288 18.75 -6.64 9.85
CA PRO A 288 19.80 -6.79 8.84
C PRO A 288 19.32 -7.71 7.70
N TYR A 289 19.74 -7.42 6.45
CA TYR A 289 19.42 -8.21 5.26
C TYR A 289 17.91 -8.32 4.97
N HIS A 290 17.12 -7.32 5.34
CA HIS A 290 15.66 -7.33 5.24
C HIS A 290 15.12 -7.45 3.79
N LEU A 291 15.84 -6.91 2.79
CA LEU A 291 15.50 -7.06 1.37
C LEU A 291 16.26 -8.24 0.75
N SER A 292 15.53 -9.21 0.22
CA SER A 292 16.13 -10.38 -0.43
C SER A 292 16.94 -10.02 -1.67
N VAL A 293 17.91 -10.85 -2.04
CA VAL A 293 18.68 -10.68 -3.29
C VAL A 293 17.76 -10.67 -4.51
N PHE A 294 16.70 -11.47 -4.51
CA PHE A 294 15.72 -11.53 -5.61
C PHE A 294 14.92 -10.24 -5.74
N THR A 295 14.47 -9.68 -4.61
CA THR A 295 13.76 -8.39 -4.58
C THR A 295 14.66 -7.26 -5.08
N GLN A 296 15.91 -7.19 -4.60
CA GLN A 296 16.87 -6.16 -5.03
C GLN A 296 17.16 -6.25 -6.53
N ALA A 297 17.37 -7.46 -7.04
CA ALA A 297 17.66 -7.72 -8.46
C ALA A 297 16.48 -7.36 -9.37
N ALA A 298 15.28 -7.89 -9.06
CA ALA A 298 14.07 -7.62 -9.86
C ALA A 298 13.69 -6.14 -9.87
N ALA A 299 13.78 -5.46 -8.72
CA ALA A 299 13.52 -4.03 -8.62
C ALA A 299 14.54 -3.20 -9.40
N SER A 300 15.81 -3.61 -9.42
CA SER A 300 16.83 -2.95 -10.23
C SER A 300 16.50 -3.01 -11.72
N VAL A 301 16.10 -4.18 -12.23
CA VAL A 301 15.65 -4.33 -13.63
C VAL A 301 14.41 -3.46 -13.90
N ALA A 302 13.43 -3.43 -12.99
CA ALA A 302 12.24 -2.60 -13.14
C ALA A 302 12.59 -1.10 -13.24
N LEU A 303 13.53 -0.62 -12.43
CA LEU A 303 14.00 0.78 -12.48
C LEU A 303 14.81 1.09 -13.74
N ASP A 304 15.66 0.16 -14.19
CA ASP A 304 16.41 0.30 -15.45
C ASP A 304 15.47 0.32 -16.68
N CYS A 305 14.22 -0.22 -16.54
CA CYS A 305 13.16 -0.21 -17.54
C CYS A 305 12.00 0.73 -17.19
N ARG A 306 12.24 1.79 -16.41
CA ARG A 306 11.20 2.69 -15.89
C ARG A 306 10.24 3.23 -16.94
N ASP A 307 10.73 3.57 -18.13
CA ASP A 307 9.89 4.12 -19.21
C ASP A 307 8.82 3.13 -19.66
N GLU A 308 9.17 1.84 -19.75
CA GLU A 308 8.21 0.78 -20.03
C GLU A 308 7.26 0.55 -18.84
N MET A 309 7.80 0.53 -17.62
CA MET A 309 7.00 0.35 -16.40
C MET A 309 5.94 1.43 -16.23
N LEU A 310 6.26 2.67 -16.61
CA LEU A 310 5.39 3.84 -16.49
C LEU A 310 4.56 4.14 -17.73
N SER A 311 4.76 3.42 -18.83
CA SER A 311 4.17 3.70 -20.14
C SER A 311 2.64 3.84 -20.16
N GLN A 312 1.90 3.20 -19.23
CA GLN A 312 0.45 3.28 -19.14
C GLN A 312 -0.08 4.26 -18.09
N VAL A 313 0.79 4.99 -17.40
CA VAL A 313 0.37 5.94 -16.36
C VAL A 313 -0.56 7.02 -16.95
N GLU A 314 -0.22 7.57 -18.12
CA GLU A 314 -1.05 8.58 -18.79
C GLU A 314 -2.41 8.02 -19.25
N LEU A 315 -2.48 6.74 -19.66
CA LEU A 315 -3.75 6.09 -19.97
C LEU A 315 -4.64 5.96 -18.71
N LEU A 316 -4.04 5.60 -17.58
CA LEU A 316 -4.74 5.51 -16.29
C LEU A 316 -5.21 6.89 -15.80
N LYS A 317 -4.41 7.94 -15.98
CA LYS A 317 -4.80 9.32 -15.67
C LYS A 317 -5.99 9.76 -16.51
N ALA A 318 -5.93 9.53 -17.82
CA ALA A 318 -7.03 9.87 -18.72
C ALA A 318 -8.32 9.10 -18.39
N GLU A 319 -8.22 7.81 -18.04
CA GLU A 319 -9.38 7.00 -17.64
C GLU A 319 -9.93 7.44 -16.28
N ARG A 320 -9.07 7.82 -15.33
CA ARG A 320 -9.47 8.43 -14.06
C ARG A 320 -10.31 9.68 -14.29
N ASP A 321 -9.83 10.59 -15.12
CA ASP A 321 -10.49 11.86 -15.37
C ASP A 321 -11.84 11.66 -16.07
N ARG A 322 -11.93 10.70 -17.02
CA ARG A 322 -13.22 10.26 -17.61
C ARG A 322 -14.16 9.67 -16.55
N THR A 323 -13.63 8.88 -15.63
CA THR A 323 -14.43 8.26 -14.56
C THR A 323 -14.95 9.30 -13.58
N VAL A 324 -14.14 10.28 -13.20
CA VAL A 324 -14.57 11.42 -12.37
C VAL A 324 -15.72 12.17 -13.03
N SER A 325 -15.57 12.57 -14.29
CA SER A 325 -16.62 13.29 -15.03
C SER A 325 -17.90 12.46 -15.11
N TRP A 326 -17.81 11.20 -15.50
CA TRP A 326 -18.97 10.31 -15.62
C TRP A 326 -19.71 10.10 -14.30
N LEU A 327 -19.01 9.94 -13.17
CA LEU A 327 -19.62 9.81 -11.86
C LEU A 327 -20.31 11.11 -11.41
N ARG A 328 -19.72 12.27 -11.72
CA ARG A 328 -20.34 13.59 -11.46
C ARG A 328 -21.59 13.81 -12.30
N ASP A 329 -21.58 13.39 -13.57
CA ASP A 329 -22.75 13.45 -14.45
C ASP A 329 -23.92 12.58 -13.93
N LEU A 330 -23.63 11.51 -13.19
CA LEU A 330 -24.60 10.70 -12.47
C LEU A 330 -25.08 11.31 -11.13
N GLY A 331 -24.55 12.49 -10.75
CA GLY A 331 -24.93 13.19 -9.53
C GLY A 331 -24.19 12.76 -8.26
N PHE A 332 -23.13 11.97 -8.38
CA PHE A 332 -22.31 11.62 -7.22
C PHE A 332 -21.42 12.78 -6.76
N ASP A 333 -21.17 12.82 -5.45
CA ASP A 333 -20.11 13.63 -4.86
C ASP A 333 -18.75 12.95 -5.10
N VAL A 334 -17.89 13.58 -5.86
CA VAL A 334 -16.61 13.03 -6.31
C VAL A 334 -15.51 14.09 -6.16
N PRO A 335 -14.60 13.94 -5.19
CA PRO A 335 -13.45 14.82 -5.10
C PRO A 335 -12.51 14.66 -6.31
N ASP A 336 -11.76 15.69 -6.60
CA ASP A 336 -10.69 15.59 -7.58
C ASP A 336 -9.63 14.57 -7.15
N SER A 337 -9.19 13.74 -8.10
CA SER A 337 -8.20 12.72 -7.82
C SER A 337 -6.92 12.93 -8.60
N ASP A 338 -5.80 12.86 -7.90
CA ASP A 338 -4.43 12.81 -8.39
C ASP A 338 -3.80 11.42 -8.21
N ALA A 339 -4.62 10.41 -7.92
CA ALA A 339 -4.23 9.02 -7.71
C ALA A 339 -4.72 8.12 -8.86
N ASN A 340 -4.48 6.80 -8.75
CA ASN A 340 -5.03 5.79 -9.67
C ASN A 340 -6.35 5.19 -9.17
N PHE A 341 -7.15 5.97 -8.49
CA PHE A 341 -8.48 5.59 -8.00
C PHE A 341 -9.36 6.82 -7.86
N VAL A 342 -10.66 6.60 -7.72
CA VAL A 342 -11.67 7.63 -7.50
C VAL A 342 -12.50 7.24 -6.28
N MET A 343 -12.66 8.16 -5.33
CA MET A 343 -13.64 8.07 -4.24
C MET A 343 -14.94 8.75 -4.69
N PHE A 344 -16.09 8.15 -4.42
CA PHE A 344 -17.38 8.68 -4.84
C PHE A 344 -18.50 8.27 -3.86
N GLY A 345 -19.54 9.07 -3.76
CA GLY A 345 -20.68 8.92 -2.84
C GLY A 345 -21.69 10.04 -3.13
N ARG A 346 -22.65 10.33 -2.29
CA ARG A 346 -22.96 9.81 -0.96
C ARG A 346 -24.07 8.77 -1.04
N PHE A 347 -23.80 7.52 -0.79
CA PHE A 347 -24.81 6.48 -0.75
C PHE A 347 -25.49 6.41 0.63
N GLU A 348 -26.77 6.12 0.69
CA GLU A 348 -27.46 5.78 1.96
C GLU A 348 -26.91 4.48 2.54
N ASP A 349 -26.84 3.45 1.69
CA ASP A 349 -26.32 2.14 2.01
C ASP A 349 -25.24 1.75 1.00
N ARG A 350 -24.00 2.19 1.28
CA ARG A 350 -22.85 1.85 0.44
C ARG A 350 -22.56 0.35 0.41
N HIS A 351 -22.89 -0.37 1.52
CA HIS A 351 -22.64 -1.81 1.60
C HIS A 351 -23.54 -2.59 0.64
N ARG A 352 -24.78 -2.16 0.47
CA ARG A 352 -25.69 -2.74 -0.50
C ARG A 352 -25.17 -2.54 -1.93
N ILE A 353 -24.78 -1.33 -2.30
CA ILE A 353 -24.18 -1.05 -3.63
C ILE A 353 -22.92 -1.88 -3.84
N TRP A 354 -22.02 -1.93 -2.86
CA TRP A 354 -20.81 -2.74 -2.92
C TRP A 354 -21.13 -4.23 -3.12
N THR A 355 -22.16 -4.75 -2.45
CA THR A 355 -22.59 -6.14 -2.56
C THR A 355 -23.15 -6.45 -3.96
N GLU A 356 -23.94 -5.54 -4.56
CA GLU A 356 -24.45 -5.71 -5.91
C GLU A 356 -23.34 -5.66 -6.97
N LEU A 357 -22.35 -4.76 -6.81
CA LEU A 357 -21.17 -4.74 -7.66
C LEU A 357 -20.39 -6.07 -7.57
N LEU A 358 -20.21 -6.59 -6.35
CA LEU A 358 -19.54 -7.87 -6.14
C LEU A 358 -20.31 -9.03 -6.81
N ARG A 359 -21.65 -9.07 -6.70
CA ARG A 359 -22.51 -10.06 -7.37
C ARG A 359 -22.39 -9.99 -8.90
N SER A 360 -22.17 -8.79 -9.43
CA SER A 360 -21.90 -8.55 -10.85
C SER A 360 -20.47 -8.88 -11.27
N GLY A 361 -19.65 -9.44 -10.37
CA GLY A 361 -18.25 -9.80 -10.65
C GLY A 361 -17.26 -8.66 -10.59
N VAL A 362 -17.62 -7.52 -9.99
CA VAL A 362 -16.76 -6.33 -9.86
C VAL A 362 -16.50 -6.05 -8.39
N LEU A 363 -15.24 -6.19 -7.97
CA LEU A 363 -14.80 -5.93 -6.61
C LEU A 363 -14.17 -4.52 -6.51
N ILE A 364 -14.83 -3.63 -5.77
CA ILE A 364 -14.30 -2.31 -5.38
C ILE A 364 -14.11 -2.23 -3.86
N ARG A 365 -13.79 -1.08 -3.32
CA ARG A 365 -13.50 -0.89 -1.90
C ARG A 365 -14.54 -0.03 -1.20
N GLU A 366 -15.05 -0.51 -0.05
CA GLU A 366 -15.66 0.36 0.94
C GLU A 366 -14.53 1.14 1.63
N ALA A 367 -14.35 2.40 1.29
CA ALA A 367 -13.30 3.25 1.82
C ALA A 367 -13.77 4.71 1.89
N GLY A 368 -13.17 5.49 2.78
CA GLY A 368 -13.59 6.86 3.02
C GLY A 368 -14.67 6.97 4.10
N PRO A 369 -15.28 8.17 4.25
CA PRO A 369 -16.37 8.41 5.19
C PRO A 369 -17.59 7.52 4.91
N GLN A 370 -18.52 7.52 5.85
CA GLN A 370 -19.79 6.83 5.65
C GLN A 370 -20.47 7.30 4.35
N GLY A 371 -21.00 6.38 3.57
CA GLY A 371 -21.65 6.65 2.30
C GLY A 371 -20.70 6.75 1.10
N TYR A 372 -19.39 6.59 1.26
CA TYR A 372 -18.44 6.61 0.13
C TYR A 372 -17.89 5.24 -0.22
N LEU A 373 -17.63 5.05 -1.51
CA LEU A 373 -16.92 3.92 -2.10
C LEU A 373 -15.68 4.43 -2.83
N ARG A 374 -14.70 3.55 -3.07
CA ARG A 374 -13.53 3.86 -3.86
C ARG A 374 -13.31 2.78 -4.91
N VAL A 375 -13.16 3.20 -6.16
CA VAL A 375 -12.82 2.33 -7.29
C VAL A 375 -11.41 2.64 -7.77
N SER A 376 -10.57 1.61 -7.90
CA SER A 376 -9.27 1.72 -8.59
C SER A 376 -9.51 1.87 -10.10
N ILE A 377 -8.62 2.58 -10.79
CA ILE A 377 -8.70 2.70 -12.24
C ILE A 377 -8.09 1.45 -12.87
N GLY A 378 -8.94 0.74 -13.62
CA GLY A 378 -8.62 -0.45 -14.38
C GLY A 378 -8.31 -0.17 -15.84
N THR A 379 -8.22 -1.24 -16.63
CA THR A 379 -8.21 -1.17 -18.10
C THR A 379 -9.56 -0.66 -18.63
N ALA A 380 -9.63 -0.27 -19.89
CA ALA A 380 -10.87 0.20 -20.52
C ALA A 380 -12.03 -0.82 -20.39
N ASP A 381 -11.72 -2.11 -20.52
CA ASP A 381 -12.71 -3.19 -20.39
C ASP A 381 -13.18 -3.35 -18.92
N GLU A 382 -12.26 -3.32 -17.97
CA GLU A 382 -12.59 -3.38 -16.53
C GLU A 382 -13.43 -2.17 -16.10
N MET A 383 -13.12 -0.97 -16.61
CA MET A 383 -13.90 0.23 -16.31
C MET A 383 -15.27 0.22 -17.01
N THR A 384 -15.38 -0.41 -18.18
CA THR A 384 -16.68 -0.64 -18.85
C THR A 384 -17.55 -1.59 -18.02
N ALA A 385 -16.98 -2.69 -17.54
CA ALA A 385 -17.68 -3.61 -16.64
C ALA A 385 -18.10 -2.93 -15.33
N PHE A 386 -17.22 -2.12 -14.73
CA PHE A 386 -17.56 -1.33 -13.53
C PHE A 386 -18.75 -0.39 -13.79
N ARG A 387 -18.74 0.37 -14.90
CA ARG A 387 -19.84 1.28 -15.24
C ARG A 387 -21.17 0.55 -15.40
N GLY A 388 -21.18 -0.56 -16.13
CA GLY A 388 -22.39 -1.38 -16.30
C GLY A 388 -22.92 -1.94 -14.98
N ALA A 389 -22.03 -2.46 -14.13
CA ALA A 389 -22.38 -2.99 -12.83
C ALA A 389 -22.93 -1.91 -11.89
N LEU A 390 -22.33 -0.69 -11.88
CA LEU A 390 -22.79 0.41 -11.05
C LEU A 390 -24.19 0.90 -11.48
N LEU A 391 -24.44 1.07 -12.76
CA LEU A 391 -25.77 1.45 -13.28
C LEU A 391 -26.83 0.41 -12.88
N SER A 392 -26.54 -0.88 -13.04
CA SER A 392 -27.45 -1.95 -12.62
C SER A 392 -27.71 -1.96 -11.11
N ALA A 393 -26.68 -1.69 -10.29
CA ALA A 393 -26.82 -1.58 -8.85
C ALA A 393 -27.67 -0.36 -8.44
N MET A 394 -27.57 0.75 -9.16
CA MET A 394 -28.39 1.96 -8.93
C MET A 394 -29.86 1.75 -9.28
N ASP A 395 -30.18 1.00 -10.34
CA ASP A 395 -31.57 0.66 -10.70
C ASP A 395 -32.28 -0.12 -9.60
N THR A 396 -31.52 -0.94 -8.86
CA THR A 396 -32.04 -1.69 -7.70
C THR A 396 -32.02 -0.87 -6.40
N CYS A 397 -31.29 0.24 -6.36
CA CYS A 397 -31.07 1.11 -5.19
C CYS A 397 -30.92 2.57 -5.62
N PRO A 398 -32.02 3.26 -6.01
CA PRO A 398 -31.92 4.63 -6.49
C PRO A 398 -31.31 5.56 -5.42
N PRO A 399 -30.46 6.52 -5.82
CA PRO A 399 -29.95 7.55 -4.92
C PRO A 399 -31.11 8.42 -4.42
N ARG A 400 -30.94 9.04 -3.24
CA ARG A 400 -31.91 10.05 -2.78
C ARG A 400 -32.04 11.15 -3.84
N SER A 401 -33.27 11.45 -4.23
CA SER A 401 -33.55 12.71 -4.90
C SER A 401 -33.14 13.84 -3.95
N SER A 402 -32.22 14.69 -4.39
CA SER A 402 -31.87 15.94 -3.70
C SER A 402 -33.14 16.78 -3.59
N SER A 403 -33.75 16.80 -2.40
CA SER A 403 -34.80 17.73 -2.02
C SER A 403 -34.17 19.01 -1.51
#